data_6d2cc8d1cfa6701b0d93a4a4b60b7d2f
#
_entry.id   6d2cc8d1cfa6701b0d93a4a4b60b7d2f
#
_cell.length_a   1.000
_cell.length_b   1.000
_cell.length_c   1.000
_cell.angle_alpha   90.00
_cell.angle_beta   90.00
_cell.angle_gamma   90.00
#
_symmetry.space_group_name_H-M   'P 1'
#
loop_
_entity.id
_entity.type
_entity.pdbx_description
1 polymer ?
#
loop_
_entity_poly.entity_id
_entity_poly.type
_entity_poly.pdbx_seq_one_letter_code
_entity_poly.pdbx_strand_id
1 'polypeptide(L)'
;MAGSPSFGVTLWATDVFALADFLAAVAGMAVEQRHPGFAELSLGETTIQVHDDESYRGHPWYNALRKEGVARGIGAELRFQVASAEAAYREALKRGALAIAPPYEFEGALECSVMGPDGYVLSLWQVWNLSTSP
;
A
#
# COMPACT_ATOMS: atom_id res chain seq x y z
N MET A 1 -5.36 -26.30 -7.08
CA MET A 1 -6.10 -25.24 -6.49
C MET A 1 -5.34 -23.94 -6.63
N ALA A 2 -6.07 -22.92 -6.77
CA ALA A 2 -5.41 -21.65 -6.71
C ALA A 2 -4.82 -21.55 -5.31
N GLY A 3 -3.58 -21.93 -5.20
CA GLY A 3 -2.96 -21.98 -3.92
C GLY A 3 -2.77 -20.63 -3.29
N SER A 4 -2.13 -20.63 -2.18
CA SER A 4 -1.67 -19.39 -1.56
C SER A 4 -0.70 -18.71 -2.49
N PRO A 5 -0.65 -17.39 -2.51
CA PRO A 5 0.37 -16.68 -3.27
C PRO A 5 1.75 -17.15 -2.86
N SER A 6 2.66 -17.18 -3.81
CA SER A 6 4.04 -17.56 -3.52
C SER A 6 4.81 -16.41 -2.86
N PHE A 7 4.22 -15.23 -2.78
CA PHE A 7 4.84 -14.07 -2.16
C PHE A 7 3.79 -13.23 -1.47
N GLY A 8 4.10 -12.77 -0.28
CA GLY A 8 3.21 -11.90 0.47
C GLY A 8 4.00 -10.91 1.29
N VAL A 9 3.33 -9.89 1.76
CA VAL A 9 3.94 -8.84 2.58
C VAL A 9 3.07 -8.65 3.80
N THR A 10 3.69 -8.53 4.96
CA THR A 10 3.00 -8.14 6.18
C THR A 10 3.42 -6.73 6.55
N LEU A 11 2.44 -5.87 6.74
CA LEU A 11 2.66 -4.50 7.18
C LEU A 11 2.10 -4.34 8.59
N TRP A 12 2.86 -3.71 9.46
CA TRP A 12 2.43 -3.46 10.83
C TRP A 12 1.85 -2.05 10.90
N ALA A 13 0.68 -1.92 11.51
CA ALA A 13 -0.07 -0.68 11.49
C ALA A 13 -0.47 -0.22 12.90
N THR A 14 -0.50 1.09 13.08
CA THR A 14 -1.09 1.67 14.29
C THR A 14 -2.60 1.61 14.22
N ASP A 15 -3.16 1.64 13.00
CA ASP A 15 -4.60 1.58 12.76
C ASP A 15 -4.81 0.72 11.52
N VAL A 16 -5.23 -0.53 11.77
CA VAL A 16 -5.40 -1.50 10.68
C VAL A 16 -6.43 -1.03 9.66
N PHE A 17 -7.55 -0.47 10.13
CA PHE A 17 -8.59 0.00 9.22
C PHE A 17 -8.08 1.11 8.31
N ALA A 18 -7.33 2.06 8.88
CA ALA A 18 -6.82 3.18 8.09
C ALA A 18 -5.91 2.70 6.97
N LEU A 19 -5.01 1.79 7.27
CA LEU A 19 -4.09 1.29 6.25
C LEU A 19 -4.79 0.39 5.23
N ALA A 20 -5.67 -0.50 5.71
CA ALA A 20 -6.40 -1.39 4.80
C ALA A 20 -7.30 -0.58 3.85
N ASP A 21 -8.01 0.40 4.38
CA ASP A 21 -8.90 1.22 3.56
C ASP A 21 -8.12 2.07 2.57
N PHE A 22 -6.95 2.55 2.96
CA PHE A 22 -6.07 3.29 2.07
C PHE A 22 -5.61 2.41 0.90
N LEU A 23 -5.16 1.21 1.20
CA LEU A 23 -4.69 0.29 0.14
C LEU A 23 -5.84 -0.09 -0.79
N ALA A 24 -7.04 -0.30 -0.25
CA ALA A 24 -8.18 -0.63 -1.09
C ALA A 24 -8.57 0.53 -2.00
N ALA A 25 -8.63 1.73 -1.45
CA ALA A 25 -9.11 2.89 -2.22
C ALA A 25 -8.07 3.42 -3.20
N VAL A 26 -6.80 3.39 -2.84
CA VAL A 26 -5.74 3.99 -3.65
C VAL A 26 -5.11 3.00 -4.60
N ALA A 27 -4.79 1.80 -4.12
CA ALA A 27 -4.11 0.80 -4.92
C ALA A 27 -5.07 -0.19 -5.58
N GLY A 28 -6.35 -0.13 -5.24
CA GLY A 28 -7.34 -1.02 -5.87
C GLY A 28 -7.31 -2.44 -5.34
N MET A 29 -6.77 -2.66 -4.16
CA MET A 29 -6.71 -4.01 -3.59
C MET A 29 -8.08 -4.47 -3.13
N ALA A 30 -8.35 -5.76 -3.28
CA ALA A 30 -9.58 -6.36 -2.79
C ALA A 30 -9.41 -6.69 -1.31
N VAL A 31 -10.39 -6.33 -0.49
CA VAL A 31 -10.35 -6.61 0.94
C VAL A 31 -10.94 -8.00 1.17
N GLU A 32 -10.09 -8.93 1.62
CA GLU A 32 -10.53 -10.30 1.88
C GLU A 32 -11.01 -10.44 3.32
N GLN A 33 -10.31 -9.79 4.26
CA GLN A 33 -10.69 -9.76 5.66
C GLN A 33 -10.38 -8.39 6.23
N ARG A 34 -11.21 -7.92 7.16
CA ARG A 34 -11.05 -6.59 7.74
C ARG A 34 -11.52 -6.60 9.18
N HIS A 35 -10.58 -6.63 10.10
CA HIS A 35 -10.82 -6.67 11.54
C HIS A 35 -9.94 -5.63 12.22
N PRO A 36 -10.27 -5.20 13.45
CA PRO A 36 -9.44 -4.20 14.13
C PRO A 36 -7.98 -4.61 14.29
N GLY A 37 -7.70 -5.89 14.48
CA GLY A 37 -6.33 -6.36 14.69
C GLY A 37 -5.68 -6.93 13.45
N PHE A 38 -6.41 -7.10 12.36
CA PHE A 38 -5.90 -7.82 11.21
C PHE A 38 -6.73 -7.54 9.96
N ALA A 39 -6.07 -7.34 8.86
CA ALA A 39 -6.73 -7.27 7.56
C ALA A 39 -5.91 -8.03 6.54
N GLU A 40 -6.60 -8.55 5.53
CA GLU A 40 -5.94 -9.20 4.41
C GLU A 40 -6.51 -8.63 3.13
N LEU A 41 -5.61 -8.23 2.24
CA LEU A 41 -5.97 -7.65 0.96
C LEU A 41 -5.23 -8.40 -0.13
N SER A 42 -5.82 -8.45 -1.31
CA SER A 42 -5.20 -9.14 -2.44
C SER A 42 -5.27 -8.29 -3.69
N LEU A 43 -4.29 -8.49 -4.56
CA LEU A 43 -4.26 -7.90 -5.88
C LEU A 43 -3.58 -8.92 -6.79
N GLY A 44 -4.35 -9.50 -7.71
CA GLY A 44 -3.85 -10.62 -8.48
C GLY A 44 -3.49 -11.76 -7.55
N GLU A 45 -2.27 -12.25 -7.66
CA GLU A 45 -1.79 -13.34 -6.81
C GLU A 45 -0.98 -12.85 -5.62
N THR A 46 -0.92 -11.54 -5.43
CA THR A 46 -0.17 -10.97 -4.31
C THR A 46 -1.12 -10.70 -3.14
N THR A 47 -0.67 -11.04 -1.96
CA THR A 47 -1.43 -10.80 -0.74
C THR A 47 -0.64 -9.86 0.17
N ILE A 48 -1.35 -8.89 0.75
CA ILE A 48 -0.79 -8.05 1.80
C ILE A 48 -1.61 -8.29 3.05
N GLN A 49 -0.94 -8.58 4.15
CA GLN A 49 -1.57 -8.68 5.46
C GLN A 49 -1.20 -7.46 6.27
N VAL A 50 -2.17 -6.93 6.99
CA VAL A 50 -1.97 -5.77 7.86
C VAL A 50 -2.24 -6.23 9.27
N HIS A 51 -1.24 -6.09 10.15
CA HIS A 51 -1.34 -6.52 11.54
C HIS A 51 -1.26 -5.31 12.46
N ASP A 52 -2.06 -5.31 13.50
CA ASP A 52 -1.96 -4.31 14.54
C ASP A 52 -0.65 -4.48 15.28
N ASP A 53 0.00 -3.38 15.62
CA ASP A 53 1.25 -3.39 16.39
C ASP A 53 1.10 -4.21 17.67
N GLU A 54 -0.06 -4.15 18.32
CA GLU A 54 -0.26 -4.84 19.59
C GLU A 54 -0.15 -6.35 19.46
N SER A 55 -0.35 -6.89 18.26
CA SER A 55 -0.19 -8.33 18.06
C SER A 55 1.27 -8.76 18.14
N TYR A 56 2.19 -7.80 18.16
CA TYR A 56 3.62 -8.07 18.26
C TYR A 56 4.19 -7.72 19.63
N ARG A 57 3.33 -7.55 20.63
CA ARG A 57 3.80 -7.30 21.99
C ARG A 57 4.73 -8.44 22.40
N GLY A 58 5.91 -8.08 22.88
CA GLY A 58 6.94 -9.08 23.20
C GLY A 58 7.88 -9.37 22.05
N HIS A 59 7.57 -8.95 20.84
CA HIS A 59 8.45 -9.09 19.69
C HIS A 59 9.55 -8.00 19.78
N PRO A 60 10.78 -8.32 19.37
CA PRO A 60 11.87 -7.33 19.45
C PRO A 60 11.57 -6.01 18.75
N TRP A 61 10.79 -6.03 17.67
CA TRP A 61 10.47 -4.83 16.90
C TRP A 61 9.41 -3.95 17.56
N TYR A 62 8.68 -4.49 18.54
CA TYR A 62 7.58 -3.77 19.14
C TYR A 62 8.02 -2.42 19.74
N ASN A 63 9.11 -2.44 20.52
CA ASN A 63 9.61 -1.20 21.12
C ASN A 63 10.10 -0.21 20.08
N ALA A 64 10.72 -0.70 19.01
CA ALA A 64 11.17 0.16 17.93
C ALA A 64 9.99 0.90 17.30
N LEU A 65 8.91 0.17 17.03
CA LEU A 65 7.73 0.77 16.42
C LEU A 65 6.98 1.71 17.34
N ARG A 66 6.79 1.30 18.61
CA ARG A 66 5.90 2.02 19.51
C ARG A 66 6.60 3.10 20.33
N LYS A 67 7.86 2.89 20.69
CA LYS A 67 8.57 3.80 21.60
C LYS A 67 9.62 4.62 20.88
N GLU A 68 10.30 4.04 19.93
CA GLU A 68 11.40 4.74 19.26
C GLU A 68 10.94 5.45 17.99
N GLY A 69 9.75 5.12 17.49
CA GLY A 69 9.17 5.80 16.36
C GLY A 69 9.95 5.65 15.05
N VAL A 70 10.45 4.45 14.80
CA VAL A 70 11.18 4.23 13.56
C VAL A 70 10.27 4.44 12.36
N ALA A 71 10.86 4.89 11.27
CA ALA A 71 10.11 5.13 10.03
C ALA A 71 9.84 3.80 9.33
N ARG A 72 8.59 3.40 9.28
CA ARG A 72 8.22 2.05 8.84
C ARG A 72 8.46 1.79 7.37
N GLY A 73 8.22 2.77 6.52
CA GLY A 73 8.32 2.58 5.08
C GLY A 73 9.65 2.95 4.46
N ILE A 74 10.59 3.42 5.25
CA ILE A 74 11.88 3.84 4.71
C ILE A 74 12.65 2.60 4.26
N GLY A 75 13.08 2.61 3.01
CA GLY A 75 13.87 1.51 2.48
C GLY A 75 13.08 0.51 1.65
N ALA A 76 11.77 0.70 1.56
CA ALA A 76 10.91 -0.16 0.74
C ALA A 76 9.86 0.67 0.04
N GLU A 77 9.44 0.19 -1.09
CA GLU A 77 8.40 0.84 -1.89
C GLU A 77 7.43 -0.22 -2.36
N LEU A 78 6.15 0.00 -2.09
CA LEU A 78 5.12 -0.92 -2.54
C LEU A 78 4.62 -0.40 -3.89
N ARG A 79 4.78 -1.20 -4.92
CA ARG A 79 4.46 -0.77 -6.28
C ARG A 79 3.18 -1.42 -6.76
N PHE A 80 2.25 -0.61 -7.23
CA PHE A 80 0.95 -1.08 -7.70
C PHE A 80 0.64 -0.55 -9.08
N GLN A 81 0.19 -1.43 -9.97
CA GLN A 81 -0.34 -0.98 -11.24
C GLN A 81 -1.79 -0.57 -11.02
N VAL A 82 -2.14 0.61 -11.50
CA VAL A 82 -3.49 1.17 -11.31
C VAL A 82 -4.07 1.57 -12.66
N ALA A 83 -5.40 1.70 -12.71
CA ALA A 83 -6.06 2.09 -13.94
C ALA A 83 -5.79 3.55 -14.28
N SER A 84 -5.69 4.42 -13.28
CA SER A 84 -5.41 5.83 -13.48
C SER A 84 -4.49 6.32 -12.36
N ALA A 85 -3.26 6.67 -12.73
CA ALA A 85 -2.31 7.19 -11.76
C ALA A 85 -2.79 8.54 -11.19
N GLU A 86 -3.39 9.38 -12.02
CA GLU A 86 -3.93 10.66 -11.55
C GLU A 86 -5.04 10.50 -10.54
N ALA A 87 -5.98 9.59 -10.83
CA ALA A 87 -7.09 9.35 -9.91
C ALA A 87 -6.59 8.76 -8.59
N ALA A 88 -5.67 7.81 -8.67
CA ALA A 88 -5.09 7.19 -7.47
C ALA A 88 -4.33 8.22 -6.64
N TYR A 89 -3.58 9.09 -7.30
CA TYR A 89 -2.84 10.15 -6.63
C TYR A 89 -3.79 11.09 -5.88
N ARG A 90 -4.85 11.54 -6.56
CA ARG A 90 -5.82 12.44 -5.94
C ARG A 90 -6.53 11.78 -4.76
N GLU A 91 -6.88 10.50 -4.91
CA GLU A 91 -7.52 9.77 -3.82
C GLU A 91 -6.59 9.65 -2.62
N ALA A 92 -5.30 9.40 -2.88
CA ALA A 92 -4.31 9.28 -1.81
C ALA A 92 -4.21 10.60 -1.03
N LEU A 93 -4.09 11.72 -1.73
CA LEU A 93 -3.99 13.02 -1.08
C LEU A 93 -5.26 13.36 -0.31
N LYS A 94 -6.41 13.01 -0.86
CA LYS A 94 -7.70 13.23 -0.19
C LYS A 94 -7.76 12.45 1.13
N ARG A 95 -7.07 11.32 1.20
CA ARG A 95 -7.02 10.50 2.43
C ARG A 95 -5.84 10.86 3.33
N GLY A 96 -5.17 11.97 3.06
CA GLY A 96 -4.13 12.49 3.94
C GLY A 96 -2.72 12.05 3.63
N ALA A 97 -2.50 11.37 2.52
CA ALA A 97 -1.15 10.96 2.15
C ALA A 97 -0.29 12.18 1.80
N LEU A 98 1.01 12.03 2.00
CA LEU A 98 1.97 13.04 1.57
C LEU A 98 2.36 12.76 0.12
N ALA A 99 2.40 13.82 -0.68
CA ALA A 99 2.87 13.71 -2.06
C ALA A 99 4.38 13.57 -2.04
N ILE A 100 4.88 12.52 -2.68
CA ILE A 100 6.32 12.39 -2.88
C ILE A 100 6.65 12.85 -4.30
N ALA A 101 5.94 12.31 -5.29
CA ALA A 101 6.10 12.72 -6.68
C ALA A 101 4.73 12.71 -7.35
N PRO A 102 4.26 13.87 -7.86
CA PRO A 102 3.01 13.88 -8.62
C PRO A 102 3.20 13.09 -9.92
N PRO A 103 2.10 12.77 -10.61
CA PRO A 103 2.19 11.93 -11.81
C PRO A 103 3.16 12.50 -12.85
N TYR A 104 4.01 11.63 -13.38
CA TYR A 104 4.99 11.98 -14.40
C TYR A 104 5.17 10.78 -15.33
N GLU A 105 5.60 11.05 -16.55
CA GLU A 105 5.86 10.01 -17.52
C GLU A 105 7.23 9.39 -17.29
N PHE A 106 7.27 8.07 -17.33
CA PHE A 106 8.52 7.35 -17.21
C PHE A 106 8.41 6.03 -17.95
N GLU A 107 9.23 5.88 -19.00
CA GLU A 107 9.36 4.63 -19.77
C GLU A 107 8.01 4.03 -20.19
N GLY A 108 7.15 4.85 -20.76
CA GLY A 108 5.87 4.37 -21.30
C GLY A 108 4.79 4.16 -20.25
N ALA A 109 4.98 4.67 -19.05
CA ALA A 109 4.00 4.62 -17.99
C ALA A 109 3.84 5.99 -17.38
N LEU A 110 2.72 6.17 -16.70
CA LEU A 110 2.50 7.37 -15.88
C LEU A 110 2.61 6.92 -14.44
N GLU A 111 3.53 7.50 -13.68
CA GLU A 111 3.80 7.08 -12.30
C GLU A 111 3.65 8.23 -11.34
N CYS A 112 3.32 7.89 -10.09
CA CYS A 112 3.36 8.84 -9.00
C CYS A 112 3.77 8.10 -7.73
N SER A 113 4.15 8.85 -6.70
CA SER A 113 4.51 8.27 -5.41
C SER A 113 3.90 9.06 -4.29
N VAL A 114 3.42 8.35 -3.29
CA VAL A 114 2.80 8.95 -2.10
C VAL A 114 3.27 8.21 -0.86
N MET A 115 3.21 8.88 0.28
CA MET A 115 3.45 8.24 1.56
C MET A 115 2.13 8.15 2.30
N GLY A 116 1.69 6.94 2.53
CA GLY A 116 0.41 6.68 3.18
C GLY A 116 0.51 6.51 4.68
N PRO A 117 -0.50 5.90 5.30
CA PRO A 117 -0.51 5.71 6.75
C PRO A 117 0.74 5.00 7.23
N ASP A 118 1.20 5.39 8.41
CA ASP A 118 2.38 4.83 9.08
C ASP A 118 3.68 4.98 8.28
N GLY A 119 3.68 5.83 7.25
CA GLY A 119 4.90 6.11 6.49
C GLY A 119 5.22 5.11 5.40
N TYR A 120 4.25 4.27 5.01
CA TYR A 120 4.49 3.34 3.91
C TYR A 120 4.44 4.05 2.58
N VAL A 121 5.45 3.82 1.76
CA VAL A 121 5.59 4.48 0.47
C VAL A 121 4.96 3.62 -0.62
N LEU A 122 4.07 4.22 -1.39
CA LEU A 122 3.44 3.57 -2.53
C LEU A 122 3.88 4.24 -3.82
N SER A 123 4.20 3.43 -4.82
CA SER A 123 4.41 3.89 -6.19
C SER A 123 3.25 3.33 -7.01
N LEU A 124 2.58 4.20 -7.74
CA LEU A 124 1.37 3.84 -8.47
C LEU A 124 1.64 4.12 -9.94
N TRP A 125 1.54 3.08 -10.79
CA TRP A 125 1.85 3.29 -12.20
C TRP A 125 0.70 2.84 -13.08
N GLN A 126 0.48 3.61 -14.12
CA GLN A 126 -0.52 3.36 -15.14
C GLN A 126 0.20 3.11 -16.44
N VAL A 127 0.03 1.90 -16.99
CA VAL A 127 0.62 1.58 -18.27
C VAL A 127 -0.18 2.28 -19.35
N TRP A 128 0.50 2.94 -20.28
CA TRP A 128 -0.19 3.51 -21.44
C TRP A 128 -0.85 2.37 -22.18
N ASN A 129 -2.15 2.48 -22.37
CA ASN A 129 -2.91 1.43 -23.00
C ASN A 129 -2.71 1.49 -24.51
N LEU A 130 -1.74 0.73 -25.01
CA LEU A 130 -1.44 0.72 -26.42
C LEU A 130 -2.60 0.21 -27.25
N SER A 131 -3.48 -0.61 -26.66
CA SER A 131 -4.63 -1.13 -27.38
C SER A 131 -5.67 -0.07 -27.66
N THR A 132 -5.63 1.07 -26.95
CA THR A 132 -6.53 2.18 -27.22
C THR A 132 -5.89 3.23 -28.10
N SER A 133 -4.64 3.04 -28.47
CA SER A 133 -3.97 3.96 -29.37
C SER A 133 -4.58 3.85 -30.75
N PRO A 134 -4.74 4.95 -31.44
CA PRO A 134 -5.27 4.90 -32.80
C PRO A 134 -4.37 4.10 -33.72
#